data_d418d2df9da8f689f3c8111d0c47e1c8
#
_entry.id   d418d2df9da8f689f3c8111d0c47e1c8
#
_cell.length_a   1.000
_cell.length_b   1.000
_cell.length_c   1.000
_cell.angle_alpha   90.00
_cell.angle_beta   90.00
_cell.angle_gamma   90.00
#
_symmetry.space_group_name_H-M   'P 1'
#
loop_
_entity.id
_entity.type
_entity.pdbx_description
1 polymer ?
#
loop_
_entity_poly.entity_id
_entity_poly.type
_entity_poly.pdbx_seq_one_letter_code
_entity_poly.pdbx_strand_id
1 'polypeptide(L)'
;MTISWLQAIILGIFACLSSMPGMGGTTIGNYTLGRPLVAGLVCGIVLGDIQAGILVGAAMQVVYIALVTPGGTVSADVRAVSYIGIPLAMLALNSYGLDPASAKGISMATSFGAMVGTIGTVLVYGTATINLVWQHIGWQAVEKGEFKRLYVVDMVLPWISHIICSFLPAVVMCKLGVPVVEAIKTTLPMDGIAMKTLFTVGSLLPCVGIAILLKQVVTKAVDFIPFFFGFTLAASMGLNLVSVTVVAAMFAIIYYNIKMVGIRAKEAALASGGSFDDDDEEDI
;
A
#
# COMPACT_ATOMS: atom_id res chain seq x y z
N MET A 1 16.20 -4.15 -19.16
CA MET A 1 16.41 -4.55 -17.76
C MET A 1 16.06 -6.01 -17.63
N THR A 2 16.86 -6.83 -16.92
CA THR A 2 16.58 -8.26 -16.66
C THR A 2 16.77 -8.52 -15.17
N ILE A 3 15.87 -9.28 -14.56
CA ILE A 3 15.95 -9.61 -13.14
C ILE A 3 16.75 -10.90 -12.96
N SER A 4 17.85 -10.85 -12.21
CA SER A 4 18.67 -12.02 -11.87
C SER A 4 17.93 -12.95 -10.89
N TRP A 5 18.38 -14.21 -10.77
CA TRP A 5 17.80 -15.13 -9.78
C TRP A 5 17.98 -14.64 -8.35
N LEU A 6 19.14 -14.04 -8.04
CA LEU A 6 19.41 -13.49 -6.71
C LEU A 6 18.44 -12.34 -6.37
N GLN A 7 18.23 -11.41 -7.31
CA GLN A 7 17.27 -10.31 -7.12
C GLN A 7 15.85 -10.83 -6.93
N ALA A 8 15.41 -11.80 -7.74
CA ALA A 8 14.09 -12.40 -7.62
C ALA A 8 13.89 -13.09 -6.24
N ILE A 9 14.90 -13.83 -5.75
CA ILE A 9 14.87 -14.48 -4.44
C ILE A 9 14.80 -13.45 -3.33
N ILE A 10 15.58 -12.38 -3.38
CA ILE A 10 15.55 -11.29 -2.39
C ILE A 10 14.15 -10.66 -2.36
N LEU A 11 13.58 -10.31 -3.51
CA LEU A 11 12.22 -9.76 -3.58
C LEU A 11 11.17 -10.74 -3.05
N GLY A 12 11.33 -12.04 -3.33
CA GLY A 12 10.48 -13.09 -2.77
C GLY A 12 10.53 -13.17 -1.25
N ILE A 13 11.73 -13.02 -0.65
CA ILE A 13 11.89 -12.96 0.81
C ILE A 13 11.16 -11.75 1.38
N PHE A 14 11.32 -10.57 0.77
CA PHE A 14 10.59 -9.38 1.19
C PHE A 14 9.07 -9.53 1.04
N ALA A 15 8.59 -10.23 0.00
CA ALA A 15 7.19 -10.58 -0.16
C ALA A 15 6.67 -11.41 1.02
N CYS A 16 7.43 -12.40 1.50
CA CYS A 16 7.10 -13.16 2.69
C CYS A 16 7.11 -12.30 3.96
N LEU A 17 8.17 -11.53 4.19
CA LEU A 17 8.30 -10.67 5.36
C LEU A 17 7.17 -9.63 5.45
N SER A 18 6.70 -9.13 4.32
CA SER A 18 5.58 -8.18 4.24
C SER A 18 4.21 -8.83 4.48
N SER A 19 4.10 -10.13 4.27
CA SER A 19 2.82 -10.84 4.29
C SER A 19 2.49 -11.46 5.64
N MET A 20 3.48 -11.70 6.48
CA MET A 20 3.32 -12.49 7.69
C MET A 20 3.49 -11.65 8.95
N PRO A 21 2.44 -11.51 9.79
CA PRO A 21 2.53 -10.76 11.04
C PRO A 21 3.62 -11.27 11.98
N GLY A 22 3.81 -12.59 12.07
CA GLY A 22 4.79 -13.20 12.96
C GLY A 22 6.25 -12.95 12.58
N MET A 23 6.56 -12.70 11.31
CA MET A 23 7.93 -12.59 10.80
C MET A 23 8.46 -11.18 10.73
N GLY A 24 7.75 -10.29 10.02
CA GLY A 24 8.05 -8.86 9.99
C GLY A 24 7.24 -8.09 11.03
N GLY A 25 6.32 -8.76 11.72
CA GLY A 25 5.33 -8.14 12.58
C GLY A 25 4.28 -7.34 11.82
N THR A 26 3.23 -6.95 12.52
CA THR A 26 2.16 -6.15 11.92
C THR A 26 2.69 -4.77 11.48
N THR A 27 3.51 -4.13 12.31
CA THR A 27 4.00 -2.77 12.04
C THR A 27 5.07 -2.75 10.95
N ILE A 28 6.15 -3.53 11.11
CA ILE A 28 7.28 -3.50 10.16
C ILE A 28 6.94 -4.29 8.90
N GLY A 29 6.39 -5.49 9.02
CA GLY A 29 6.06 -6.33 7.88
C GLY A 29 4.88 -5.77 7.09
N ASN A 30 3.68 -5.81 7.65
CA ASN A 30 2.46 -5.52 6.91
C ASN A 30 2.27 -4.03 6.62
N TYR A 31 2.44 -3.15 7.63
CA TYR A 31 2.16 -1.72 7.47
C TYR A 31 3.36 -0.89 7.01
N THR A 32 4.56 -1.45 6.93
CA THR A 32 5.73 -0.75 6.40
C THR A 32 6.24 -1.43 5.14
N LEU A 33 6.82 -2.63 5.24
CA LEU A 33 7.37 -3.35 4.08
C LEU A 33 6.30 -3.72 3.04
N GLY A 34 5.07 -4.00 3.48
CA GLY A 34 3.96 -4.34 2.59
C GLY A 34 3.39 -3.13 1.83
N ARG A 35 3.80 -1.90 2.14
CA ARG A 35 3.28 -0.71 1.46
C ARG A 35 4.09 -0.39 0.20
N PRO A 36 3.41 -0.05 -0.92
CA PRO A 36 4.07 0.16 -2.21
C PRO A 36 5.18 1.22 -2.19
N LEU A 37 5.05 2.28 -1.39
CA LEU A 37 6.08 3.32 -1.28
C LEU A 37 7.41 2.75 -0.73
N VAL A 38 7.35 1.99 0.36
CA VAL A 38 8.53 1.39 0.99
C VAL A 38 9.06 0.25 0.12
N ALA A 39 8.17 -0.58 -0.40
CA ALA A 39 8.53 -1.65 -1.33
C ALA A 39 9.16 -1.09 -2.62
N GLY A 40 8.72 0.07 -3.08
CA GLY A 40 9.32 0.79 -4.21
C GLY A 40 10.78 1.11 -3.98
N LEU A 41 11.12 1.60 -2.79
CA LEU A 41 12.52 1.81 -2.39
C LEU A 41 13.30 0.49 -2.39
N VAL A 42 12.75 -0.57 -1.77
CA VAL A 42 13.39 -1.90 -1.72
C VAL A 42 13.60 -2.45 -3.13
N CYS A 43 12.57 -2.44 -3.97
CA CYS A 43 12.66 -2.89 -5.36
C CYS A 43 13.68 -2.07 -6.16
N GLY A 44 13.68 -0.74 -5.97
CA GLY A 44 14.63 0.15 -6.63
C GLY A 44 16.09 -0.16 -6.27
N ILE A 45 16.37 -0.40 -4.99
CA ILE A 45 17.71 -0.81 -4.52
C ILE A 45 18.09 -2.17 -5.11
N VAL A 46 17.22 -3.16 -5.02
CA VAL A 46 17.48 -4.53 -5.48
C VAL A 46 17.66 -4.59 -7.00
N LEU A 47 16.87 -3.82 -7.73
CA LEU A 47 16.88 -3.82 -9.20
C LEU A 47 17.90 -2.82 -9.79
N GLY A 48 18.48 -1.95 -8.97
CA GLY A 48 19.53 -1.00 -9.38
C GLY A 48 19.00 0.29 -10.00
N ASP A 49 17.72 0.62 -9.81
CA ASP A 49 17.10 1.90 -10.22
C ASP A 49 16.18 2.41 -9.10
N ILE A 50 16.81 3.10 -8.15
CA ILE A 50 16.13 3.60 -6.94
C ILE A 50 15.08 4.65 -7.29
N GLN A 51 15.38 5.54 -8.25
CA GLN A 51 14.48 6.60 -8.65
C GLN A 51 13.19 6.04 -9.27
N ALA A 52 13.32 5.13 -10.24
CA ALA A 52 12.17 4.49 -10.85
C ALA A 52 11.37 3.68 -9.80
N GLY A 53 12.05 2.95 -8.92
CA GLY A 53 11.39 2.17 -7.87
C GLY A 53 10.54 3.04 -6.94
N ILE A 54 11.07 4.17 -6.46
CA ILE A 54 10.33 5.10 -5.58
C ILE A 54 9.14 5.73 -6.33
N LEU A 55 9.33 6.20 -7.57
CA LEU A 55 8.26 6.82 -8.35
C LEU A 55 7.12 5.85 -8.64
N VAL A 56 7.43 4.62 -9.06
CA VAL A 56 6.45 3.56 -9.29
C VAL A 56 5.74 3.19 -7.98
N GLY A 57 6.50 3.02 -6.90
CA GLY A 57 5.95 2.72 -5.58
C GLY A 57 5.03 3.83 -5.05
N ALA A 58 5.40 5.09 -5.23
CA ALA A 58 4.58 6.24 -4.86
C ALA A 58 3.27 6.29 -5.67
N ALA A 59 3.35 6.10 -6.99
CA ALA A 59 2.17 6.06 -7.84
C ALA A 59 1.18 4.97 -7.42
N MET A 60 1.67 3.77 -7.13
CA MET A 60 0.84 2.66 -6.65
C MET A 60 0.32 2.91 -5.22
N GLN A 61 1.11 3.55 -4.35
CA GLN A 61 0.69 3.87 -2.99
C GLN A 61 -0.53 4.80 -2.97
N VAL A 62 -0.60 5.78 -3.85
CA VAL A 62 -1.74 6.71 -3.93
C VAL A 62 -3.03 5.98 -4.29
N VAL A 63 -2.98 4.96 -5.15
CA VAL A 63 -4.16 4.12 -5.48
C VAL A 63 -4.70 3.39 -4.25
N TYR A 64 -3.80 2.90 -3.39
CA TYR A 64 -4.14 2.07 -2.23
C TYR A 64 -4.01 2.78 -0.89
N ILE A 65 -3.93 4.12 -0.87
CA ILE A 65 -3.66 4.90 0.34
C ILE A 65 -4.74 4.71 1.41
N ALA A 66 -5.99 4.57 0.99
CA ALA A 66 -7.15 4.42 1.85
C ALA A 66 -7.66 2.97 1.93
N LEU A 67 -6.87 2.01 1.45
CA LEU A 67 -7.30 0.61 1.49
C LEU A 67 -7.38 0.11 2.93
N VAL A 68 -8.59 -0.25 3.34
CA VAL A 68 -8.92 -0.90 4.60
C VAL A 68 -9.58 -2.24 4.32
N THR A 69 -9.50 -3.16 5.27
CA THR A 69 -10.05 -4.52 5.18
C THR A 69 -11.20 -4.71 6.18
N PRO A 70 -12.35 -4.05 5.99
CA PRO A 70 -13.46 -4.16 6.94
C PRO A 70 -13.98 -5.60 6.97
N GLY A 71 -14.14 -6.13 8.18
CA GLY A 71 -14.60 -7.50 8.36
C GLY A 71 -13.65 -8.59 7.81
N GLY A 72 -12.38 -8.24 7.53
CA GLY A 72 -11.39 -9.18 6.97
C GLY A 72 -11.51 -9.41 5.46
N THR A 73 -12.37 -8.66 4.76
CA THR A 73 -12.48 -8.73 3.30
C THR A 73 -11.28 -8.05 2.64
N VAL A 74 -10.65 -8.72 1.68
CA VAL A 74 -9.50 -8.18 0.94
C VAL A 74 -9.93 -7.89 -0.49
N SER A 75 -10.06 -6.61 -0.83
CA SER A 75 -10.43 -6.18 -2.18
C SER A 75 -9.23 -6.12 -3.15
N ALA A 76 -8.03 -5.95 -2.62
CA ALA A 76 -6.78 -5.99 -3.38
C ALA A 76 -5.62 -6.41 -2.48
N ASP A 77 -4.67 -7.17 -3.00
CA ASP A 77 -3.45 -7.53 -2.28
C ASP A 77 -2.34 -6.52 -2.52
N VAL A 78 -2.22 -5.57 -1.59
CA VAL A 78 -1.19 -4.51 -1.66
C VAL A 78 0.23 -5.08 -1.59
N ARG A 79 0.42 -6.23 -0.96
CA ARG A 79 1.73 -6.89 -0.85
C ARG A 79 2.16 -7.51 -2.19
N ALA A 80 1.21 -8.10 -2.92
CA ALA A 80 1.44 -8.54 -4.29
C ALA A 80 1.73 -7.34 -5.21
N VAL A 81 1.01 -6.22 -5.06
CA VAL A 81 1.33 -4.96 -5.74
C VAL A 81 2.77 -4.55 -5.48
N SER A 82 3.21 -4.65 -4.22
CA SER A 82 4.53 -4.23 -3.76
C SER A 82 5.68 -5.07 -4.35
N TYR A 83 5.56 -6.39 -4.34
CA TYR A 83 6.69 -7.26 -4.69
C TYR A 83 6.52 -8.05 -5.99
N ILE A 84 5.37 -7.94 -6.66
CA ILE A 84 5.13 -8.43 -8.01
C ILE A 84 4.83 -7.26 -8.93
N GLY A 85 3.90 -6.38 -8.53
CA GLY A 85 3.43 -5.26 -9.35
C GLY A 85 4.54 -4.25 -9.65
N ILE A 86 5.29 -3.80 -8.63
CA ILE A 86 6.37 -2.82 -8.82
C ILE A 86 7.47 -3.34 -9.74
N PRO A 87 8.06 -4.54 -9.52
CA PRO A 87 9.06 -5.09 -10.43
C PRO A 87 8.55 -5.22 -11.87
N LEU A 88 7.32 -5.69 -12.08
CA LEU A 88 6.71 -5.80 -13.41
C LEU A 88 6.52 -4.44 -14.06
N ALA A 89 6.06 -3.44 -13.31
CA ALA A 89 5.90 -2.09 -13.82
C ALA A 89 7.25 -1.46 -14.21
N MET A 90 8.30 -1.63 -13.39
CA MET A 90 9.65 -1.18 -13.73
C MET A 90 10.18 -1.84 -15.01
N LEU A 91 9.95 -3.15 -15.17
CA LEU A 91 10.31 -3.87 -16.42
C LEU A 91 9.51 -3.32 -17.60
N ALA A 92 8.21 -3.07 -17.44
CA ALA A 92 7.36 -2.54 -18.48
C ALA A 92 7.80 -1.13 -18.90
N LEU A 93 8.00 -0.22 -17.95
CA LEU A 93 8.48 1.14 -18.22
C LEU A 93 9.80 1.12 -18.99
N ASN A 94 10.75 0.29 -18.56
CA ASN A 94 12.02 0.12 -19.27
C ASN A 94 11.83 -0.44 -20.69
N SER A 95 10.97 -1.45 -20.87
CA SER A 95 10.70 -2.07 -22.17
C SER A 95 10.03 -1.10 -23.16
N TYR A 96 9.12 -0.25 -22.66
CA TYR A 96 8.44 0.76 -23.50
C TYR A 96 9.22 2.08 -23.62
N GLY A 97 10.35 2.22 -22.91
CA GLY A 97 11.13 3.47 -22.89
C GLY A 97 10.38 4.66 -22.30
N LEU A 98 9.52 4.41 -21.30
CA LEU A 98 8.74 5.44 -20.64
C LEU A 98 9.45 5.96 -19.39
N ASP A 99 9.46 7.28 -19.25
CA ASP A 99 9.92 7.93 -18.01
C ASP A 99 8.91 7.65 -16.87
N PRO A 100 9.36 7.07 -15.73
CA PRO A 100 8.52 6.82 -14.56
C PRO A 100 7.82 8.07 -14.02
N ALA A 101 8.40 9.25 -14.18
CA ALA A 101 7.81 10.52 -13.74
C ALA A 101 6.77 11.08 -14.72
N SER A 102 6.72 10.56 -15.95
CA SER A 102 5.76 11.04 -16.95
C SER A 102 4.33 10.57 -16.63
N ALA A 103 3.34 11.33 -17.10
CA ALA A 103 1.93 10.93 -16.94
C ALA A 103 1.63 9.54 -17.51
N LYS A 104 2.25 9.17 -18.65
CA LYS A 104 2.13 7.82 -19.23
C LYS A 104 2.81 6.76 -18.36
N GLY A 105 3.98 7.06 -17.80
CA GLY A 105 4.70 6.17 -16.90
C GLY A 105 3.90 5.90 -15.62
N ILE A 106 3.37 6.93 -14.98
CA ILE A 106 2.50 6.82 -13.80
C ILE A 106 1.26 5.98 -14.13
N SER A 107 0.58 6.26 -15.26
CA SER A 107 -0.60 5.52 -15.69
C SER A 107 -0.29 4.03 -15.94
N MET A 108 0.84 3.71 -16.54
CA MET A 108 1.28 2.33 -16.73
C MET A 108 1.55 1.65 -15.38
N ALA A 109 2.29 2.30 -14.49
CA ALA A 109 2.60 1.77 -13.15
C ALA A 109 1.31 1.46 -12.37
N THR A 110 0.38 2.40 -12.30
CA THR A 110 -0.89 2.21 -11.57
C THR A 110 -1.76 1.12 -12.20
N SER A 111 -1.77 0.98 -13.52
CA SER A 111 -2.48 -0.11 -14.20
C SER A 111 -1.92 -1.48 -13.87
N PHE A 112 -0.59 -1.64 -13.90
CA PHE A 112 0.05 -2.89 -13.47
C PHE A 112 -0.22 -3.18 -12.00
N GLY A 113 -0.16 -2.16 -11.14
CA GLY A 113 -0.50 -2.28 -9.73
C GLY A 113 -1.93 -2.77 -9.52
N ALA A 114 -2.91 -2.21 -10.23
CA ALA A 114 -4.31 -2.61 -10.13
C ALA A 114 -4.54 -4.06 -10.59
N MET A 115 -3.94 -4.45 -11.72
CA MET A 115 -4.05 -5.84 -12.21
C MET A 115 -3.47 -6.83 -11.20
N VAL A 116 -2.25 -6.57 -10.73
CA VAL A 116 -1.57 -7.47 -9.79
C VAL A 116 -2.28 -7.47 -8.43
N GLY A 117 -2.75 -6.31 -7.96
CA GLY A 117 -3.51 -6.21 -6.72
C GLY A 117 -4.79 -7.05 -6.73
N THR A 118 -5.52 -7.04 -7.85
CA THR A 118 -6.74 -7.84 -8.03
C THR A 118 -6.43 -9.33 -8.10
N ILE A 119 -5.46 -9.74 -8.93
CA ILE A 119 -5.05 -11.16 -9.04
C ILE A 119 -4.44 -11.65 -7.73
N GLY A 120 -3.72 -10.80 -7.03
CA GLY A 120 -3.09 -11.09 -5.73
C GLY A 120 -4.09 -11.51 -4.64
N THR A 121 -5.37 -11.13 -4.76
CA THR A 121 -6.40 -11.59 -3.81
C THR A 121 -6.50 -13.10 -3.74
N VAL A 122 -6.27 -13.80 -4.85
CA VAL A 122 -6.23 -15.26 -4.89
C VAL A 122 -5.10 -15.81 -4.00
N LEU A 123 -3.96 -15.13 -3.98
CA LEU A 123 -2.81 -15.51 -3.16
C LEU A 123 -3.09 -15.29 -1.66
N VAL A 124 -3.80 -14.20 -1.31
CA VAL A 124 -4.23 -13.93 0.07
C VAL A 124 -5.19 -15.00 0.56
N TYR A 125 -6.25 -15.28 -0.20
CA TYR A 125 -7.22 -16.30 0.18
C TYR A 125 -6.61 -17.71 0.15
N GLY A 126 -5.68 -17.97 -0.77
CA GLY A 126 -4.87 -19.19 -0.77
C GLY A 126 -4.07 -19.37 0.52
N THR A 127 -3.36 -18.32 0.95
CA THR A 127 -2.64 -18.29 2.23
C THR A 127 -3.58 -18.54 3.41
N ALA A 128 -4.72 -17.84 3.45
CA ALA A 128 -5.71 -17.98 4.51
C ALA A 128 -6.24 -19.43 4.58
N THR A 129 -6.54 -20.03 3.44
CA THR A 129 -7.03 -21.41 3.34
C THR A 129 -6.00 -22.43 3.85
N ILE A 130 -4.73 -22.29 3.47
CA ILE A 130 -3.68 -23.19 3.95
C ILE A 130 -3.49 -23.00 5.46
N ASN A 131 -3.57 -21.76 5.97
CA ASN A 131 -3.42 -21.46 7.39
C ASN A 131 -4.53 -22.08 8.26
N LEU A 132 -5.70 -22.44 7.72
CA LEU A 132 -6.73 -23.19 8.46
C LEU A 132 -6.20 -24.54 8.96
N VAL A 133 -5.30 -25.17 8.22
CA VAL A 133 -4.66 -26.44 8.66
C VAL A 133 -3.81 -26.20 9.92
N TRP A 134 -3.03 -25.13 9.90
CA TRP A 134 -2.19 -24.77 11.06
C TRP A 134 -3.03 -24.35 12.26
N GLN A 135 -4.10 -23.61 12.01
CA GLN A 135 -5.05 -23.22 13.04
C GLN A 135 -5.70 -24.45 13.70
N HIS A 136 -6.08 -25.46 12.93
CA HIS A 136 -6.64 -26.71 13.46
C HIS A 136 -5.63 -27.45 14.35
N ILE A 137 -4.36 -27.51 13.94
CA ILE A 137 -3.28 -28.08 14.76
C ILE A 137 -3.10 -27.28 16.06
N GLY A 138 -3.22 -25.95 15.98
CA GLY A 138 -3.15 -25.07 17.16
C GLY A 138 -4.29 -25.34 18.15
N TRP A 139 -5.52 -25.47 17.67
CA TRP A 139 -6.67 -25.81 18.53
C TRP A 139 -6.48 -27.16 19.25
N GLN A 140 -6.02 -28.17 18.55
CA GLN A 140 -5.71 -29.46 19.18
C GLN A 140 -4.63 -29.36 20.27
N ALA A 141 -3.63 -28.49 20.08
CA ALA A 141 -2.61 -28.25 21.07
C ALA A 141 -3.17 -27.53 22.31
N VAL A 142 -4.10 -26.59 22.13
CA VAL A 142 -4.80 -25.89 23.22
C VAL A 142 -5.64 -26.88 24.04
N GLU A 143 -6.43 -27.74 23.38
CA GLU A 143 -7.26 -28.75 24.04
C GLU A 143 -6.43 -29.72 24.86
N LYS A 144 -5.19 -30.04 24.46
CA LYS A 144 -4.26 -30.91 25.18
C LYS A 144 -3.43 -30.20 26.25
N GLY A 145 -3.56 -28.88 26.38
CA GLY A 145 -2.73 -28.07 27.28
C GLY A 145 -1.27 -27.89 26.83
N GLU A 146 -0.94 -28.20 25.56
CA GLU A 146 0.41 -28.13 24.99
C GLU A 146 0.75 -26.71 24.50
N PHE A 147 0.68 -25.69 25.36
CA PHE A 147 0.84 -24.28 24.97
C PHE A 147 2.16 -23.95 24.30
N LYS A 148 3.26 -24.65 24.62
CA LYS A 148 4.56 -24.45 23.96
C LYS A 148 4.52 -24.76 22.46
N ARG A 149 3.61 -25.64 22.04
CA ARG A 149 3.43 -26.01 20.64
C ARG A 149 2.81 -24.88 19.82
N LEU A 150 2.08 -23.97 20.45
CA LEU A 150 1.49 -22.80 19.78
C LEU A 150 2.56 -21.91 19.15
N TYR A 151 3.75 -21.81 19.77
CA TYR A 151 4.86 -21.07 19.17
C TYR A 151 5.24 -21.61 17.78
N VAL A 152 5.29 -22.95 17.63
CA VAL A 152 5.59 -23.57 16.33
C VAL A 152 4.44 -23.35 15.34
N VAL A 153 3.20 -23.45 15.81
CA VAL A 153 2.00 -23.27 14.97
C VAL A 153 1.89 -21.84 14.47
N ASP A 154 2.22 -20.84 15.28
CA ASP A 154 2.06 -19.43 14.94
C ASP A 154 3.29 -18.85 14.22
N MET A 155 4.51 -19.26 14.63
CA MET A 155 5.74 -18.65 14.12
C MET A 155 6.43 -19.47 13.03
N VAL A 156 6.23 -20.79 12.95
CA VAL A 156 6.99 -21.66 12.04
C VAL A 156 6.12 -22.17 10.88
N LEU A 157 4.96 -22.77 11.19
CA LEU A 157 4.13 -23.39 10.15
C LEU A 157 3.60 -22.42 9.08
N PRO A 158 3.19 -21.17 9.40
CA PRO A 158 2.75 -20.22 8.39
C PRO A 158 3.81 -19.83 7.35
N TRP A 159 5.11 -20.05 7.62
CA TRP A 159 6.15 -19.89 6.60
C TRP A 159 5.88 -20.73 5.37
N ILE A 160 5.39 -21.98 5.55
CA ILE A 160 5.07 -22.87 4.43
C ILE A 160 3.99 -22.23 3.55
N SER A 161 2.93 -21.71 4.14
CA SER A 161 1.86 -21.03 3.41
C SER A 161 2.38 -19.81 2.65
N HIS A 162 3.23 -18.99 3.29
CA HIS A 162 3.78 -17.79 2.66
C HIS A 162 4.87 -18.09 1.62
N ILE A 163 5.63 -19.19 1.78
CA ILE A 163 6.54 -19.64 0.71
C ILE A 163 5.73 -20.01 -0.53
N ILE A 164 4.62 -20.71 -0.37
CA ILE A 164 3.78 -21.14 -1.51
C ILE A 164 3.03 -19.96 -2.13
N CYS A 165 2.42 -19.08 -1.32
CA CYS A 165 1.51 -18.05 -1.81
C CYS A 165 2.14 -16.64 -1.93
N SER A 166 3.34 -16.40 -1.40
CA SER A 166 4.00 -15.10 -1.49
C SER A 166 5.37 -15.20 -2.15
N PHE A 167 6.27 -16.03 -1.62
CA PHE A 167 7.63 -16.17 -2.16
C PHE A 167 7.65 -16.72 -3.58
N LEU A 168 7.05 -17.88 -3.78
CA LEU A 168 7.08 -18.56 -5.07
C LEU A 168 6.44 -17.73 -6.19
N PRO A 169 5.24 -17.15 -6.03
CA PRO A 169 4.65 -16.27 -7.03
C PRO A 169 5.51 -15.04 -7.33
N ALA A 170 6.11 -14.41 -6.30
CA ALA A 170 6.98 -13.26 -6.52
C ALA A 170 8.23 -13.62 -7.33
N VAL A 171 8.91 -14.72 -6.98
CA VAL A 171 10.09 -15.19 -7.71
C VAL A 171 9.75 -15.56 -9.16
N VAL A 172 8.67 -16.33 -9.34
CA VAL A 172 8.23 -16.78 -10.68
C VAL A 172 7.86 -15.56 -11.54
N MET A 173 7.05 -14.64 -11.01
CA MET A 173 6.64 -13.46 -11.78
C MET A 173 7.80 -12.49 -12.05
N CYS A 174 8.76 -12.34 -11.16
CA CYS A 174 9.98 -11.59 -11.42
C CYS A 174 10.82 -12.22 -12.56
N LYS A 175 10.89 -13.55 -12.62
CA LYS A 175 11.62 -14.26 -13.68
C LYS A 175 10.87 -14.28 -15.02
N LEU A 176 9.57 -14.46 -14.99
CA LEU A 176 8.71 -14.42 -16.17
C LEU A 176 8.33 -12.99 -16.58
N GLY A 177 8.75 -11.98 -15.81
CA GLY A 177 8.38 -10.58 -16.04
C GLY A 177 8.74 -10.09 -17.44
N VAL A 178 9.94 -10.40 -17.94
CA VAL A 178 10.36 -10.01 -19.30
C VAL A 178 9.49 -10.66 -20.37
N PRO A 179 9.32 -11.99 -20.44
CA PRO A 179 8.37 -12.61 -21.37
C PRO A 179 6.94 -12.08 -21.26
N VAL A 180 6.46 -11.84 -20.04
CA VAL A 180 5.12 -11.31 -19.82
C VAL A 180 4.98 -9.90 -20.38
N VAL A 181 5.95 -9.02 -20.12
CA VAL A 181 5.94 -7.65 -20.64
C VAL A 181 6.08 -7.64 -22.16
N GLU A 182 6.92 -8.50 -22.74
CA GLU A 182 7.05 -8.64 -24.19
C GLU A 182 5.75 -9.15 -24.84
N ALA A 183 5.09 -10.14 -24.24
CA ALA A 183 3.80 -10.61 -24.70
C ALA A 183 2.73 -9.49 -24.63
N ILE A 184 2.72 -8.69 -23.58
CA ILE A 184 1.86 -7.52 -23.47
C ILE A 184 2.20 -6.51 -24.57
N LYS A 185 3.47 -6.23 -24.79
CA LYS A 185 3.94 -5.27 -25.81
C LYS A 185 3.54 -5.66 -27.23
N THR A 186 3.59 -6.95 -27.55
CA THR A 186 3.21 -7.46 -28.87
C THR A 186 1.70 -7.49 -29.06
N THR A 187 0.94 -7.79 -28.00
CA THR A 187 -0.52 -7.90 -28.03
C THR A 187 -1.22 -6.53 -27.88
N LEU A 188 -0.61 -5.61 -27.14
CA LEU A 188 -1.14 -4.29 -26.82
C LEU A 188 -0.18 -3.20 -27.38
N PRO A 189 -0.23 -2.88 -28.67
CA PRO A 189 0.60 -1.80 -29.22
C PRO A 189 0.25 -0.46 -28.60
N MET A 190 1.26 0.43 -28.43
CA MET A 190 1.13 1.72 -27.72
C MET A 190 0.01 2.61 -28.27
N ASP A 191 -0.24 2.58 -29.58
CA ASP A 191 -1.26 3.38 -30.23
C ASP A 191 -2.64 2.68 -30.28
N GLY A 192 -2.72 1.44 -29.81
CA GLY A 192 -3.93 0.64 -29.80
C GLY A 192 -4.97 1.16 -28.79
N ILE A 193 -6.25 0.89 -29.07
CA ILE A 193 -7.37 1.27 -28.19
C ILE A 193 -7.19 0.66 -26.80
N ALA A 194 -6.77 -0.61 -26.73
CA ALA A 194 -6.58 -1.32 -25.46
C ALA A 194 -5.50 -0.65 -24.57
N MET A 195 -4.37 -0.24 -25.15
CA MET A 195 -3.33 0.48 -24.41
C MET A 195 -3.79 1.87 -23.98
N LYS A 196 -4.51 2.60 -24.83
CA LYS A 196 -5.09 3.90 -24.49
C LYS A 196 -6.10 3.77 -23.35
N THR A 197 -6.93 2.73 -23.36
CA THR A 197 -7.87 2.43 -22.26
C THR A 197 -7.09 2.14 -20.96
N LEU A 198 -6.04 1.33 -21.04
CA LEU A 198 -5.18 1.02 -19.88
C LEU A 198 -4.58 2.31 -19.27
N PHE A 199 -4.04 3.19 -20.09
CA PHE A 199 -3.52 4.49 -19.63
C PHE A 199 -4.61 5.38 -19.02
N THR A 200 -5.79 5.42 -19.61
CA THR A 200 -6.92 6.20 -19.07
C THR A 200 -7.34 5.66 -17.71
N VAL A 201 -7.55 4.34 -17.59
CA VAL A 201 -7.87 3.70 -16.32
C VAL A 201 -6.78 3.96 -15.28
N GLY A 202 -5.51 3.73 -15.64
CA GLY A 202 -4.37 3.95 -14.75
C GLY A 202 -4.27 5.41 -14.25
N SER A 203 -4.58 6.39 -15.08
CA SER A 203 -4.58 7.81 -14.68
C SER A 203 -5.72 8.19 -13.75
N LEU A 204 -6.83 7.45 -13.76
CA LEU A 204 -7.98 7.68 -12.89
C LEU A 204 -7.84 7.00 -11.52
N LEU A 205 -7.08 5.91 -11.42
CA LEU A 205 -6.94 5.14 -10.17
C LEU A 205 -6.43 5.98 -8.98
N PRO A 206 -5.43 6.85 -9.11
CA PRO A 206 -5.02 7.73 -8.02
C PRO A 206 -6.15 8.63 -7.51
N CYS A 207 -6.98 9.15 -8.41
CA CYS A 207 -8.14 9.97 -8.04
C CYS A 207 -9.16 9.16 -7.24
N VAL A 208 -9.39 7.89 -7.60
CA VAL A 208 -10.26 6.98 -6.84
C VAL A 208 -9.69 6.74 -5.44
N GLY A 209 -8.38 6.48 -5.31
CA GLY A 209 -7.72 6.31 -4.01
C GLY A 209 -7.88 7.53 -3.11
N ILE A 210 -7.67 8.73 -3.65
CA ILE A 210 -7.86 9.99 -2.92
C ILE A 210 -9.33 10.21 -2.54
N ALA A 211 -10.27 9.91 -3.43
CA ALA A 211 -11.70 10.05 -3.15
C ALA A 211 -12.16 9.12 -2.01
N ILE A 212 -11.65 7.87 -1.97
CA ILE A 212 -11.93 6.94 -0.88
C ILE A 212 -11.34 7.45 0.43
N LEU A 213 -10.10 7.96 0.41
CA LEU A 213 -9.47 8.57 1.59
C LEU A 213 -10.29 9.74 2.12
N LEU A 214 -10.71 10.66 1.25
CA LEU A 214 -11.55 11.79 1.63
C LEU A 214 -12.87 11.31 2.27
N LYS A 215 -13.51 10.30 1.69
CA LYS A 215 -14.74 9.72 2.26
C LYS A 215 -14.53 9.15 3.67
N GLN A 216 -13.34 8.69 4.01
CA GLN A 216 -13.03 8.16 5.34
C GLN A 216 -12.67 9.25 6.36
N VAL A 217 -12.03 10.33 5.90
CA VAL A 217 -11.53 11.40 6.77
C VAL A 217 -12.56 12.50 6.97
N VAL A 218 -13.33 12.84 5.94
CA VAL A 218 -14.33 13.90 5.96
C VAL A 218 -15.59 13.39 6.63
N THR A 219 -15.94 13.99 7.75
CA THR A 219 -17.18 13.70 8.50
C THR A 219 -18.23 14.78 8.31
N LYS A 220 -17.80 16.04 8.23
CA LYS A 220 -18.66 17.23 8.04
C LYS A 220 -18.27 17.94 6.74
N ALA A 221 -19.19 18.69 6.13
CA ALA A 221 -18.93 19.44 4.90
C ALA A 221 -17.75 20.44 5.04
N VAL A 222 -17.53 20.98 6.22
CA VAL A 222 -16.42 21.89 6.51
C VAL A 222 -15.06 21.21 6.37
N ASP A 223 -14.96 19.91 6.60
CA ASP A 223 -13.72 19.13 6.50
C ASP A 223 -13.18 19.03 5.05
N PHE A 224 -13.99 19.42 4.05
CA PHE A 224 -13.53 19.58 2.68
C PHE A 224 -12.68 20.83 2.45
N ILE A 225 -12.74 21.82 3.32
CA ILE A 225 -12.00 23.09 3.15
C ILE A 225 -10.47 22.85 3.03
N PRO A 226 -9.83 22.07 3.89
CA PRO A 226 -8.40 21.75 3.74
C PRO A 226 -8.06 21.08 2.41
N PHE A 227 -8.92 20.21 1.90
CA PHE A 227 -8.74 19.60 0.58
C PHE A 227 -8.77 20.64 -0.55
N PHE A 228 -9.80 21.47 -0.59
CA PHE A 228 -9.91 22.53 -1.61
C PHE A 228 -8.79 23.56 -1.50
N PHE A 229 -8.37 23.88 -0.29
CA PHE A 229 -7.21 24.75 -0.07
C PHE A 229 -5.94 24.14 -0.68
N GLY A 230 -5.62 22.88 -0.37
CA GLY A 230 -4.46 22.18 -0.94
C GLY A 230 -4.56 22.04 -2.47
N PHE A 231 -5.75 21.75 -3.00
CA PHE A 231 -6.01 21.70 -4.43
C PHE A 231 -5.74 23.06 -5.10
N THR A 232 -6.19 24.16 -4.49
CA THR A 232 -5.95 25.52 -5.00
C THR A 232 -4.47 25.86 -5.01
N LEU A 233 -3.72 25.53 -3.97
CA LEU A 233 -2.27 25.72 -3.90
C LEU A 233 -1.54 24.99 -5.03
N ALA A 234 -1.92 23.74 -5.29
CA ALA A 234 -1.31 22.94 -6.34
C ALA A 234 -1.74 23.40 -7.75
N ALA A 235 -3.05 23.60 -7.98
CA ALA A 235 -3.60 23.88 -9.31
C ALA A 235 -3.43 25.33 -9.76
N SER A 236 -3.60 26.30 -8.84
CA SER A 236 -3.56 27.74 -9.20
C SER A 236 -2.18 28.35 -9.00
N MET A 237 -1.44 27.93 -7.96
CA MET A 237 -0.12 28.47 -7.64
C MET A 237 1.02 27.62 -8.18
N GLY A 238 0.73 26.43 -8.72
CA GLY A 238 1.72 25.51 -9.28
C GLY A 238 2.71 24.97 -8.24
N LEU A 239 2.34 24.99 -6.96
CA LEU A 239 3.21 24.50 -5.90
C LEU A 239 3.38 22.99 -6.02
N ASN A 240 4.62 22.52 -5.90
CA ASN A 240 4.92 21.11 -5.88
C ASN A 240 4.48 20.46 -4.54
N LEU A 241 4.42 19.14 -4.52
CA LEU A 241 3.96 18.36 -3.36
C LEU A 241 4.74 18.71 -2.08
N VAL A 242 6.05 18.91 -2.17
CA VAL A 242 6.90 19.25 -1.00
C VAL A 242 6.49 20.60 -0.41
N SER A 243 6.32 21.61 -1.26
CA SER A 243 5.90 22.96 -0.81
C SER A 243 4.50 22.93 -0.18
N VAL A 244 3.55 22.21 -0.79
CA VAL A 244 2.20 22.05 -0.21
C VAL A 244 2.25 21.31 1.13
N THR A 245 3.11 20.30 1.25
CA THR A 245 3.29 19.54 2.51
C THR A 245 3.81 20.44 3.63
N VAL A 246 4.78 21.32 3.35
CA VAL A 246 5.30 22.27 4.36
C VAL A 246 4.21 23.24 4.81
N VAL A 247 3.41 23.78 3.88
CA VAL A 247 2.29 24.66 4.21
C VAL A 247 1.25 23.91 5.05
N ALA A 248 0.87 22.69 4.66
CA ALA A 248 -0.06 21.86 5.39
C ALA A 248 0.42 21.53 6.81
N ALA A 249 1.72 21.22 6.96
CA ALA A 249 2.32 20.95 8.27
C ALA A 249 2.24 22.16 9.20
N MET A 250 2.42 23.38 8.69
CA MET A 250 2.28 24.60 9.47
C MET A 250 0.84 24.74 10.03
N PHE A 251 -0.17 24.56 9.16
CA PHE A 251 -1.57 24.61 9.61
C PHE A 251 -1.92 23.49 10.60
N ALA A 252 -1.40 22.27 10.38
CA ALA A 252 -1.61 21.16 11.29
C ALA A 252 -1.02 21.42 12.69
N ILE A 253 0.16 22.03 12.78
CA ILE A 253 0.79 22.42 14.05
C ILE A 253 -0.03 23.50 14.75
N ILE A 254 -0.48 24.52 14.01
CA ILE A 254 -1.32 25.59 14.57
C ILE A 254 -2.63 24.99 15.13
N TYR A 255 -3.33 24.18 14.34
CA TYR A 255 -4.54 23.52 14.76
C TYR A 255 -4.34 22.63 16.00
N TYR A 256 -3.27 21.84 16.01
CA TYR A 256 -2.90 21.00 17.15
C TYR A 256 -2.68 21.83 18.42
N ASN A 257 -1.93 22.94 18.32
CA ASN A 257 -1.68 23.81 19.46
C ASN A 257 -2.97 24.45 20.00
N ILE A 258 -3.85 24.92 19.13
CA ILE A 258 -5.16 25.48 19.53
C ILE A 258 -5.99 24.41 20.27
N LYS A 259 -6.08 23.20 19.72
CA LYS A 259 -6.81 22.09 20.32
C LYS A 259 -6.22 21.68 21.68
N MET A 260 -4.89 21.64 21.80
CA MET A 260 -4.21 21.34 23.06
C MET A 260 -4.41 22.40 24.14
N VAL A 261 -4.52 23.68 23.77
CA VAL A 261 -4.88 24.75 24.72
C VAL A 261 -6.29 24.51 25.26
N GLY A 262 -7.27 24.17 24.40
CA GLY A 262 -8.63 23.83 24.82
C GLY A 262 -8.67 22.62 25.77
N ILE A 263 -7.95 21.54 25.45
CA ILE A 263 -7.88 20.35 26.30
C ILE A 263 -7.28 20.68 27.68
N ARG A 264 -6.15 21.39 27.70
CA ARG A 264 -5.51 21.81 28.97
C ARG A 264 -6.39 22.74 29.80
N ALA A 265 -7.14 23.64 29.17
CA ALA A 265 -8.10 24.50 29.86
C ALA A 265 -9.23 23.68 30.48
N LYS A 266 -9.78 22.69 29.77
CA LYS A 266 -10.78 21.73 30.26
C LYS A 266 -10.26 20.93 31.45
N GLU A 267 -9.03 20.38 31.36
CA GLU A 267 -8.38 19.65 32.43
C GLU A 267 -8.14 20.53 33.68
N ALA A 268 -7.69 21.76 33.50
CA ALA A 268 -7.49 22.70 34.61
C ALA A 268 -8.81 23.09 35.31
N ALA A 269 -9.88 23.28 34.55
CA ALA A 269 -11.21 23.58 35.10
C ALA A 269 -11.78 22.37 35.87
N LEU A 270 -11.62 21.14 35.40
CA LEU A 270 -12.00 19.93 36.12
C LEU A 270 -11.19 19.75 37.41
N ALA A 271 -9.89 20.06 37.39
CA ALA A 271 -9.02 19.98 38.57
C ALA A 271 -9.39 21.04 39.63
N SER A 272 -10.03 22.16 39.24
CA SER A 272 -10.50 23.21 40.13
C SER A 272 -11.94 23.00 40.68
N GLY A 273 -12.58 21.85 40.40
CA GLY A 273 -13.89 21.49 40.89
C GLY A 273 -15.07 22.06 40.09
N GLY A 274 -14.83 22.58 38.89
CA GLY A 274 -15.88 22.98 37.95
C GLY A 274 -16.53 21.78 37.28
N SER A 275 -17.87 21.73 37.20
CA SER A 275 -18.57 20.80 36.32
C SER A 275 -18.69 21.44 34.93
N PHE A 276 -18.27 20.71 33.89
CA PHE A 276 -18.62 21.04 32.52
C PHE A 276 -19.86 20.25 32.13
N ASP A 277 -20.87 20.92 31.58
CA ASP A 277 -21.98 20.26 30.90
C ASP A 277 -21.43 19.66 29.59
N ASP A 278 -21.71 18.37 29.36
CA ASP A 278 -21.25 17.63 28.17
C ASP A 278 -21.96 18.04 26.85
N ASP A 279 -22.84 19.07 26.92
CA ASP A 279 -23.64 19.49 25.76
C ASP A 279 -22.83 20.24 24.67
N ASP A 280 -21.55 20.59 24.92
CA ASP A 280 -20.68 21.30 23.96
C ASP A 280 -19.78 20.37 23.10
N GLU A 281 -19.90 19.03 23.20
CA GLU A 281 -19.05 18.11 22.43
C GLU A 281 -19.49 17.89 20.97
N GLU A 282 -20.67 18.39 20.56
CA GLU A 282 -21.14 18.18 19.17
C GLU A 282 -20.68 19.25 18.16
N ASP A 283 -20.01 20.33 18.57
CA ASP A 283 -19.74 21.49 17.71
C ASP A 283 -18.28 21.90 17.53
N ILE A 284 -17.28 21.01 17.85
CA ILE A 284 -15.87 21.32 17.57
C ILE A 284 -15.24 20.30 16.62
#